data_8ecc395165c172f227d23f9611c5a4c8
#
_entry.id   8ecc395165c172f227d23f9611c5a4c8
#
_cell.length_a   1.000
_cell.length_b   1.000
_cell.length_c   1.000
_cell.angle_alpha   90.00
_cell.angle_beta   90.00
_cell.angle_gamma   90.00
#
_symmetry.space_group_name_H-M   'P 1'
#
loop_
_entity.id
_entity.type
_entity.pdbx_description
1 polymer ?
#
loop_
_entity_poly.entity_id
_entity_poly.type
_entity_poly.pdbx_seq_one_letter_code
_entity_poly.pdbx_strand_id
1 'polypeptide(L)'
;VYVGGGHCYLLLPNTDRTKKIAEEQQKIVNDWFRKYFDIDLYIACGAAVCSANDLRNEPEGSYSNLYLQISRKISEQKSHRYNAEQIRMLNRGKRRGERECIICRRMERLDDQDRCPICAALENLSKDILYQGYFVVMAEPSKGALPLPNDRYLSAGDKKYLLDRMERDSYIRSYTKNDIYTGKDVATKLWVGNYTSGDTFEEFAQKAEGIKRIA
;
A
#
# COMPACT_ATOMS: atom_id res chain seq x y z
N VAL A 1 -8.07 7.61 -10.00
CA VAL A 1 -7.42 6.44 -9.35
C VAL A 1 -8.49 5.46 -8.91
N TYR A 2 -8.36 4.22 -9.31
CA TYR A 2 -9.20 3.11 -8.83
C TYR A 2 -8.31 2.12 -8.07
N VAL A 3 -8.76 1.67 -6.90
CA VAL A 3 -8.04 0.70 -6.06
C VAL A 3 -9.04 -0.35 -5.58
N GLY A 4 -8.73 -1.62 -5.76
CA GLY A 4 -9.55 -2.74 -5.28
C GLY A 4 -8.92 -4.09 -5.59
N GLY A 5 -9.13 -5.07 -4.70
CA GLY A 5 -8.70 -6.45 -4.92
C GLY A 5 -7.19 -6.64 -5.19
N GLY A 6 -6.33 -5.80 -4.59
CA GLY A 6 -4.89 -5.83 -4.85
C GLY A 6 -4.46 -5.20 -6.18
N HIS A 7 -5.36 -4.50 -6.88
CA HIS A 7 -5.09 -3.79 -8.12
C HIS A 7 -5.27 -2.28 -7.92
N CYS A 8 -4.50 -1.50 -8.68
CA CYS A 8 -4.62 -0.05 -8.74
C CYS A 8 -4.51 0.39 -10.20
N TYR A 9 -5.44 1.21 -10.66
CA TYR A 9 -5.42 1.82 -11.99
C TYR A 9 -5.21 3.31 -11.87
N LEU A 10 -4.23 3.82 -12.60
CA LEU A 10 -3.87 5.24 -12.64
C LEU A 10 -3.99 5.74 -14.07
N LEU A 11 -4.73 6.83 -14.27
CA LEU A 11 -4.68 7.60 -15.50
C LEU A 11 -3.68 8.74 -15.31
N LEU A 12 -2.64 8.75 -16.12
CA LEU A 12 -1.50 9.67 -15.99
C LEU A 12 -1.21 10.34 -17.33
N PRO A 13 -0.61 11.54 -17.34
CA PRO A 13 -0.14 12.19 -18.57
C PRO A 13 0.86 11.30 -19.32
N ASN A 14 0.73 11.18 -20.65
CA ASN A 14 1.63 10.41 -21.48
C ASN A 14 2.91 11.20 -21.78
N THR A 15 3.77 11.33 -20.80
CA THR A 15 5.08 12.00 -20.92
C THR A 15 6.20 11.05 -20.49
N ASP A 16 7.40 11.25 -21.02
CA ASP A 16 8.56 10.43 -20.64
C ASP A 16 8.92 10.60 -19.15
N ARG A 17 8.70 11.80 -18.60
CA ARG A 17 8.85 12.05 -17.16
C ARG A 17 7.92 11.17 -16.33
N THR A 18 6.65 11.05 -16.74
CA THR A 18 5.67 10.21 -16.03
C THR A 18 6.05 8.74 -16.08
N LYS A 19 6.48 8.26 -17.24
CA LYS A 19 6.95 6.86 -17.42
C LYS A 19 8.13 6.56 -16.49
N LYS A 20 9.13 7.43 -16.50
CA LYS A 20 10.32 7.31 -15.64
C LYS A 20 9.97 7.29 -14.15
N ILE A 21 9.09 8.21 -13.70
CA ILE A 21 8.63 8.24 -12.32
C ILE A 21 7.91 6.93 -11.95
N ALA A 22 7.05 6.40 -12.83
CA ALA A 22 6.32 5.16 -12.57
C ALA A 22 7.29 3.96 -12.42
N GLU A 23 8.30 3.86 -13.27
CA GLU A 23 9.34 2.82 -13.19
C GLU A 23 10.18 2.95 -11.90
N GLU A 24 10.59 4.17 -11.56
CA GLU A 24 11.32 4.44 -10.31
C GLU A 24 10.50 4.07 -9.07
N GLN A 25 9.21 4.43 -9.04
CA GLN A 25 8.33 4.10 -7.92
C GLN A 25 8.09 2.59 -7.82
N GLN A 26 7.89 1.90 -8.93
CA GLN A 26 7.78 0.45 -8.95
C GLN A 26 9.04 -0.21 -8.37
N LYS A 27 10.21 0.26 -8.76
CA LYS A 27 11.49 -0.24 -8.23
C LYS A 27 11.60 -0.02 -6.72
N ILE A 28 11.31 1.20 -6.24
CA ILE A 28 11.37 1.55 -4.82
C ILE A 28 10.45 0.63 -3.99
N VAL A 29 9.22 0.42 -4.46
CA VAL A 29 8.26 -0.45 -3.76
C VAL A 29 8.71 -1.90 -3.76
N ASN A 30 9.22 -2.43 -4.88
CA ASN A 30 9.71 -3.80 -4.96
C ASN A 30 10.99 -4.02 -4.13
N ASP A 31 11.88 -3.02 -4.06
CA ASP A 31 13.05 -3.08 -3.20
C ASP A 31 12.64 -3.11 -1.72
N TRP A 32 11.63 -2.34 -1.35
CA TRP A 32 11.04 -2.37 -0.02
C TRP A 32 10.33 -3.71 0.28
N PHE A 33 9.55 -4.25 -0.65
CA PHE A 33 8.96 -5.58 -0.50
C PHE A 33 10.04 -6.65 -0.28
N ARG A 34 11.11 -6.64 -1.08
CA ARG A 34 12.22 -7.57 -0.92
C ARG A 34 12.92 -7.42 0.44
N LYS A 35 13.04 -6.19 0.95
CA LYS A 35 13.65 -5.92 2.25
C LYS A 35 12.84 -6.50 3.40
N TYR A 36 11.51 -6.44 3.35
CA TYR A 36 10.63 -6.75 4.47
C TYR A 36 9.77 -8.01 4.28
N PHE A 37 9.56 -8.46 3.05
CA PHE A 37 8.69 -9.57 2.70
C PHE A 37 9.36 -10.61 1.79
N ASP A 38 10.66 -10.47 1.53
CA ASP A 38 11.45 -11.35 0.66
C ASP A 38 10.80 -11.55 -0.73
N ILE A 39 10.24 -12.74 -0.99
CA ILE A 39 9.59 -13.09 -2.26
C ILE A 39 8.05 -13.08 -2.18
N ASP A 40 7.48 -12.87 -1.00
CA ASP A 40 6.05 -13.02 -0.76
C ASP A 40 5.23 -11.93 -1.47
N LEU A 41 5.80 -10.72 -1.57
CA LEU A 41 5.14 -9.58 -2.20
C LEU A 41 5.94 -9.03 -3.38
N TYR A 42 5.22 -8.73 -4.46
CA TYR A 42 5.76 -8.09 -5.65
C TYR A 42 4.68 -7.26 -6.34
N ILE A 43 4.99 -6.02 -6.71
CA ILE A 43 4.12 -5.20 -7.55
C ILE A 43 4.57 -5.23 -9.00
N ALA A 44 3.68 -5.61 -9.91
CA ALA A 44 3.87 -5.52 -11.35
C ALA A 44 3.05 -4.35 -11.90
N CYS A 45 3.66 -3.53 -12.74
CA CYS A 45 3.03 -2.37 -13.37
C CYS A 45 3.01 -2.55 -14.88
N GLY A 46 1.82 -2.60 -15.48
CA GLY A 46 1.64 -2.53 -16.93
C GLY A 46 1.13 -1.15 -17.31
N ALA A 47 1.69 -0.55 -18.36
CA ALA A 47 1.21 0.73 -18.88
C ALA A 47 0.87 0.61 -20.36
N ALA A 48 -0.24 1.24 -20.77
CA ALA A 48 -0.63 1.38 -22.17
C ALA A 48 -1.03 2.84 -22.43
N VAL A 49 -0.73 3.30 -23.63
CA VAL A 49 -1.18 4.63 -24.08
C VAL A 49 -2.63 4.48 -24.51
N CYS A 50 -3.46 5.41 -24.07
CA CYS A 50 -4.87 5.45 -24.43
C CYS A 50 -5.31 6.87 -24.79
N SER A 51 -6.33 6.97 -25.62
CA SER A 51 -7.09 8.17 -25.91
C SER A 51 -8.38 8.21 -25.10
N ALA A 52 -9.07 9.35 -25.12
CA ALA A 52 -10.41 9.45 -24.55
C ALA A 52 -11.41 8.52 -25.25
N ASN A 53 -11.24 8.26 -26.54
CA ASN A 53 -12.10 7.38 -27.32
C ASN A 53 -11.90 5.92 -26.90
N ASP A 54 -10.67 5.48 -26.63
CA ASP A 54 -10.41 4.12 -26.12
C ASP A 54 -11.14 3.88 -24.78
N LEU A 55 -11.15 4.89 -23.90
CA LEU A 55 -11.88 4.82 -22.62
C LEU A 55 -13.40 4.84 -22.79
N ARG A 56 -13.91 5.39 -23.90
CA ARG A 56 -15.33 5.33 -24.30
C ARG A 56 -15.71 4.07 -25.06
N ASN A 57 -14.74 3.21 -25.34
CA ASN A 57 -14.87 2.03 -26.19
C ASN A 57 -15.20 2.40 -27.65
N GLU A 58 -14.58 3.43 -28.17
CA GLU A 58 -14.70 3.94 -29.53
C GLU A 58 -13.35 3.84 -30.27
N PRO A 59 -13.18 2.93 -31.28
CA PRO A 59 -14.20 1.99 -31.78
C PRO A 59 -14.50 0.86 -30.79
N GLU A 60 -15.58 0.17 -31.01
CA GLU A 60 -15.97 -0.99 -30.18
C GLU A 60 -14.83 -1.99 -30.03
N GLY A 61 -14.57 -2.46 -28.81
CA GLY A 61 -13.45 -3.33 -28.45
C GLY A 61 -12.15 -2.62 -28.07
N SER A 62 -12.02 -1.30 -28.28
CA SER A 62 -10.81 -0.56 -27.92
C SER A 62 -10.54 -0.58 -26.42
N TYR A 63 -11.56 -0.49 -25.58
CA TYR A 63 -11.46 -0.60 -24.13
C TYR A 63 -10.92 -1.97 -23.70
N SER A 64 -11.45 -3.05 -24.25
CA SER A 64 -10.98 -4.42 -23.98
C SER A 64 -9.54 -4.63 -24.43
N ASN A 65 -9.17 -4.10 -25.59
CA ASN A 65 -7.79 -4.15 -26.10
C ASN A 65 -6.81 -3.42 -25.19
N LEU A 66 -7.19 -2.27 -24.64
CA LEU A 66 -6.37 -1.50 -23.70
C LEU A 66 -6.03 -2.36 -22.46
N TYR A 67 -7.02 -2.99 -21.85
CA TYR A 67 -6.81 -3.85 -20.68
C TYR A 67 -6.04 -5.12 -21.02
N LEU A 68 -6.22 -5.68 -22.21
CA LEU A 68 -5.44 -6.83 -22.68
C LEU A 68 -3.95 -6.48 -22.81
N GLN A 69 -3.61 -5.30 -23.33
CA GLN A 69 -2.23 -4.82 -23.43
C GLN A 69 -1.60 -4.65 -22.05
N ILE A 70 -2.32 -4.03 -21.10
CA ILE A 70 -1.87 -3.86 -19.72
C ILE A 70 -1.63 -5.23 -19.07
N SER A 71 -2.58 -6.16 -19.20
CA SER A 71 -2.50 -7.51 -18.63
C SER A 71 -1.33 -8.32 -19.16
N ARG A 72 -1.04 -8.23 -20.47
CA ARG A 72 0.13 -8.88 -21.07
C ARG A 72 1.44 -8.36 -20.46
N LYS A 73 1.60 -7.05 -20.34
CA LYS A 73 2.79 -6.44 -19.72
C LYS A 73 2.96 -6.83 -18.25
N ILE A 74 1.85 -6.87 -17.49
CA ILE A 74 1.86 -7.34 -16.11
C ILE A 74 2.28 -8.81 -16.03
N SER A 75 1.78 -9.67 -16.91
CA SER A 75 2.14 -11.09 -16.96
C SER A 75 3.61 -11.30 -17.32
N GLU A 76 4.12 -10.53 -18.26
CA GLU A 76 5.55 -10.54 -18.64
C GLU A 76 6.42 -10.15 -17.43
N GLN A 77 6.12 -9.07 -16.75
CA GLN A 77 6.86 -8.67 -15.55
C GLN A 77 6.78 -9.71 -14.42
N LYS A 78 5.63 -10.35 -14.25
CA LYS A 78 5.49 -11.43 -13.25
C LYS A 78 6.35 -12.65 -13.58
N SER A 79 6.62 -12.91 -14.83
CA SER A 79 7.51 -14.00 -15.27
C SER A 79 8.99 -13.67 -15.06
N HIS A 80 9.34 -12.38 -14.98
CA HIS A 80 10.72 -11.88 -14.84
C HIS A 80 10.89 -10.99 -13.61
N ARG A 81 10.35 -11.43 -12.45
CA ARG A 81 10.32 -10.62 -11.21
C ARG A 81 11.69 -10.20 -10.71
N TYR A 82 12.68 -11.08 -10.83
CA TYR A 82 14.01 -10.89 -10.26
C TYR A 82 15.08 -11.13 -11.30
N ASN A 83 16.07 -10.24 -11.33
CA ASN A 83 17.28 -10.47 -12.11
C ASN A 83 18.23 -11.45 -11.41
N ALA A 84 19.28 -11.89 -12.11
CA ALA A 84 20.23 -12.88 -11.60
C ALA A 84 20.94 -12.45 -10.30
N GLU A 85 21.22 -11.16 -10.14
CA GLU A 85 21.84 -10.62 -8.94
C GLU A 85 20.86 -10.65 -7.75
N GLN A 86 19.62 -10.26 -7.96
CA GLN A 86 18.56 -10.32 -6.94
C GLN A 86 18.30 -11.76 -6.49
N ILE A 87 18.29 -12.73 -7.41
CA ILE A 87 18.16 -14.15 -7.08
C ILE A 87 19.37 -14.63 -6.25
N ARG A 88 20.59 -14.23 -6.63
CA ARG A 88 21.78 -14.55 -5.82
C ARG A 88 21.72 -13.96 -4.42
N MET A 89 21.22 -12.72 -4.28
CA MET A 89 21.02 -12.08 -2.97
C MET A 89 19.99 -12.80 -2.12
N LEU A 90 18.87 -13.18 -2.70
CA LEU A 90 17.81 -13.97 -2.02
C LEU A 90 18.33 -15.33 -1.55
N ASN A 91 19.09 -16.03 -2.38
CA ASN A 91 19.69 -17.33 -2.02
C ASN A 91 20.80 -17.23 -0.96
N ARG A 92 21.45 -16.08 -0.86
CA ARG A 92 22.45 -15.79 0.18
C ARG A 92 21.84 -15.23 1.45
N GLY A 93 20.50 -15.16 1.52
CA GLY A 93 19.73 -14.51 2.56
C GLY A 93 20.30 -14.76 3.96
N LYS A 94 20.68 -13.68 4.65
CA LYS A 94 21.14 -13.76 6.04
C LYS A 94 19.93 -14.01 6.92
N ARG A 95 20.01 -15.04 7.74
CA ARG A 95 19.06 -15.22 8.86
C ARG A 95 19.17 -13.97 9.74
N ARG A 96 18.03 -13.30 9.97
CA ARG A 96 17.97 -12.08 10.77
C ARG A 96 17.72 -12.36 12.25
N GLY A 97 17.56 -13.65 12.62
CA GLY A 97 17.29 -14.11 13.98
C GLY A 97 17.44 -15.61 14.08
N GLU A 98 17.21 -16.13 15.29
CA GLU A 98 17.38 -17.55 15.63
C GLU A 98 16.05 -18.31 15.73
N ARG A 99 14.92 -17.60 15.77
CA ARG A 99 13.59 -18.18 15.91
C ARG A 99 12.65 -17.72 14.80
N GLU A 100 11.67 -18.56 14.49
CA GLU A 100 10.65 -18.26 13.49
C GLU A 100 9.51 -17.42 14.06
N CYS A 101 9.12 -16.38 13.35
CA CYS A 101 7.93 -15.61 13.66
C CYS A 101 6.69 -16.51 13.54
N ILE A 102 5.81 -16.51 14.56
CA ILE A 102 4.61 -17.35 14.58
C ILE A 102 3.62 -17.01 13.43
N ILE A 103 3.68 -15.78 12.89
CA ILE A 103 2.77 -15.28 11.85
C ILE A 103 3.34 -15.59 10.46
N CYS A 104 4.54 -15.06 10.13
CA CYS A 104 5.09 -15.15 8.78
C CYS A 104 6.16 -16.24 8.58
N ARG A 105 6.51 -16.99 9.63
CA ARG A 105 7.49 -18.09 9.62
C ARG A 105 8.91 -17.69 9.20
N ARG A 106 9.22 -16.42 9.10
CA ARG A 106 10.58 -15.96 8.81
C ARG A 106 11.43 -15.98 10.06
N MET A 107 12.72 -16.29 9.86
CA MET A 107 13.73 -16.24 10.90
C MET A 107 14.10 -14.77 11.16
N GLU A 108 13.63 -14.22 12.28
CA GLU A 108 13.77 -12.81 12.64
C GLU A 108 14.03 -12.65 14.14
N ARG A 109 14.38 -11.41 14.51
CA ARG A 109 14.36 -11.00 15.92
C ARG A 109 12.90 -10.83 16.35
N LEU A 110 12.48 -11.51 17.40
CA LEU A 110 11.09 -11.56 17.82
C LEU A 110 10.84 -10.71 19.07
N ASP A 111 9.60 -10.25 19.20
CA ASP A 111 9.07 -9.66 20.44
C ASP A 111 8.67 -10.75 21.47
N ASP A 112 8.13 -10.33 22.61
CA ASP A 112 7.69 -11.23 23.69
C ASP A 112 6.49 -12.12 23.31
N GLN A 113 5.86 -11.86 22.16
CA GLN A 113 4.76 -12.64 21.60
C GLN A 113 5.19 -13.46 20.39
N ASP A 114 6.49 -13.70 20.22
CA ASP A 114 7.09 -14.47 19.11
C ASP A 114 6.75 -13.91 17.71
N ARG A 115 6.56 -12.59 17.58
CA ARG A 115 6.28 -11.89 16.32
C ARG A 115 7.49 -11.10 15.87
N CYS A 116 7.76 -11.09 14.58
CA CYS A 116 8.75 -10.19 14.01
C CYS A 116 8.23 -8.73 14.00
N PRO A 117 9.14 -7.72 13.90
CA PRO A 117 8.74 -6.29 13.93
C PRO A 117 7.69 -5.91 12.89
N ILE A 118 7.72 -6.51 11.69
CA ILE A 118 6.74 -6.25 10.63
C ILE A 118 5.37 -6.80 10.99
N CYS A 119 5.30 -8.05 11.46
CA CYS A 119 4.04 -8.65 11.85
C CYS A 119 3.42 -7.93 13.05
N ALA A 120 4.21 -7.53 14.03
CA ALA A 120 3.76 -6.73 15.15
C ALA A 120 3.23 -5.35 14.70
N ALA A 121 3.94 -4.68 13.78
CA ALA A 121 3.50 -3.38 13.24
C ALA A 121 2.21 -3.49 12.41
N LEU A 122 2.05 -4.55 11.61
CA LEU A 122 0.83 -4.81 10.83
C LEU A 122 -0.36 -5.12 11.74
N GLU A 123 -0.17 -5.90 12.81
CA GLU A 123 -1.22 -6.17 13.78
C GLU A 123 -1.65 -4.90 14.51
N ASN A 124 -0.71 -4.04 14.93
CA ASN A 124 -1.03 -2.76 15.52
C ASN A 124 -1.79 -1.88 14.54
N LEU A 125 -1.32 -1.76 13.29
CA LEU A 125 -1.99 -0.99 12.25
C LEU A 125 -3.42 -1.49 12.00
N SER A 126 -3.68 -2.81 12.06
CA SER A 126 -5.03 -3.36 11.88
C SER A 126 -6.01 -2.87 12.96
N LYS A 127 -5.55 -2.77 14.21
CA LYS A 127 -6.31 -2.19 15.32
C LYS A 127 -6.49 -0.68 15.13
N ASP A 128 -5.42 0.00 14.73
CA ASP A 128 -5.41 1.44 14.50
C ASP A 128 -6.38 1.85 13.37
N ILE A 129 -6.47 1.06 12.31
CA ILE A 129 -7.45 1.27 11.23
C ILE A 129 -8.90 1.31 11.77
N LEU A 130 -9.21 0.53 12.77
CA LEU A 130 -10.55 0.48 13.36
C LEU A 130 -10.80 1.66 14.31
N TYR A 131 -9.84 2.01 15.15
CA TYR A 131 -10.07 2.87 16.30
C TYR A 131 -9.47 4.27 16.20
N GLN A 132 -8.42 4.46 15.39
CA GLN A 132 -7.76 5.76 15.27
C GLN A 132 -8.37 6.62 14.15
N GLY A 133 -8.33 7.94 14.35
CA GLY A 133 -8.85 8.92 13.38
C GLY A 133 -7.79 9.45 12.41
N TYR A 134 -6.52 9.37 12.78
CA TYR A 134 -5.43 9.97 12.02
C TYR A 134 -4.27 9.02 11.81
N PHE A 135 -3.69 9.08 10.61
CA PHE A 135 -2.49 8.34 10.22
C PHE A 135 -1.39 9.33 9.90
N VAL A 136 -0.20 9.10 10.44
CA VAL A 136 0.93 10.03 10.33
C VAL A 136 2.13 9.32 9.74
N VAL A 137 2.76 9.96 8.76
CA VAL A 137 4.01 9.50 8.12
C VAL A 137 5.15 10.36 8.62
N MET A 138 6.18 9.71 9.16
CA MET A 138 7.38 10.32 9.71
C MET A 138 8.62 9.86 8.97
N ALA A 139 9.69 10.66 8.97
CA ALA A 139 11.02 10.27 8.47
C ALA A 139 11.80 9.43 9.49
N GLU A 140 11.40 9.44 10.76
CA GLU A 140 12.06 8.70 11.84
C GLU A 140 11.20 7.56 12.36
N PRO A 141 11.81 6.42 12.75
CA PRO A 141 11.09 5.30 13.32
C PRO A 141 10.50 5.67 14.69
N SER A 142 9.31 5.18 14.96
CA SER A 142 8.72 5.17 16.30
C SER A 142 8.30 3.75 16.68
N LYS A 143 8.17 3.48 17.98
CA LYS A 143 7.81 2.15 18.47
C LYS A 143 6.48 1.71 17.87
N GLY A 144 6.48 0.55 17.20
CA GLY A 144 5.28 -0.03 16.59
C GLY A 144 4.86 0.59 15.24
N ALA A 145 5.59 1.58 14.73
CA ALA A 145 5.31 2.14 13.42
C ALA A 145 5.64 1.15 12.30
N LEU A 146 4.80 1.11 11.28
CA LEU A 146 5.03 0.30 10.09
C LEU A 146 6.06 0.99 9.18
N PRO A 147 7.19 0.34 8.85
CA PRO A 147 8.12 0.89 7.87
C PRO A 147 7.45 0.95 6.49
N LEU A 148 7.67 2.05 5.78
CA LEU A 148 7.21 2.32 4.42
C LEU A 148 8.40 2.42 3.45
N PRO A 149 8.16 2.44 2.12
CA PRO A 149 9.20 2.78 1.16
C PRO A 149 9.87 4.13 1.46
N ASN A 150 11.14 4.29 1.03
CA ASN A 150 11.95 5.50 1.24
C ASN A 150 12.22 5.83 2.72
N ASP A 151 12.43 4.80 3.54
CA ASP A 151 12.75 4.94 4.97
C ASP A 151 11.79 5.87 5.72
N ARG A 152 10.51 5.69 5.43
CA ARG A 152 9.41 6.36 6.12
C ARG A 152 8.69 5.39 7.03
N TYR A 153 7.91 5.93 7.95
CA TYR A 153 7.24 5.14 8.98
C TYR A 153 5.81 5.62 9.16
N LEU A 154 4.86 4.69 9.12
CA LEU A 154 3.44 4.95 9.34
C LEU A 154 3.06 4.59 10.77
N SER A 155 2.40 5.51 11.41
CA SER A 155 1.78 5.32 12.73
C SER A 155 0.39 5.95 12.73
N ALA A 156 -0.42 5.64 13.74
CA ALA A 156 -1.75 6.21 13.86
C ALA A 156 -2.03 6.66 15.29
N GLY A 157 -3.02 7.53 15.46
CA GLY A 157 -3.42 8.03 16.74
C GLY A 157 -4.65 8.95 16.68
N ASP A 158 -4.92 9.58 17.80
CA ASP A 158 -5.95 10.59 17.94
C ASP A 158 -5.47 11.97 17.45
N LYS A 159 -6.31 12.99 17.58
CA LYS A 159 -5.99 14.37 17.21
C LYS A 159 -4.80 14.94 18.00
N LYS A 160 -4.66 14.59 19.26
CA LYS A 160 -3.55 15.05 20.11
C LYS A 160 -2.22 14.45 19.61
N TYR A 161 -2.26 13.16 19.28
CA TYR A 161 -1.11 12.49 18.67
C TYR A 161 -0.70 13.14 17.35
N LEU A 162 -1.66 13.46 16.46
CA LEU A 162 -1.38 14.16 15.20
C LEU A 162 -0.67 15.49 15.46
N LEU A 163 -1.20 16.33 16.34
CA LEU A 163 -0.64 17.65 16.62
C LEU A 163 0.80 17.56 17.18
N ASP A 164 1.06 16.64 18.13
CA ASP A 164 2.41 16.39 18.64
C ASP A 164 3.40 15.98 17.53
N ARG A 165 2.93 15.17 16.56
CA ARG A 165 3.79 14.75 15.46
C ARG A 165 4.03 15.84 14.43
N MET A 166 3.06 16.71 14.18
CA MET A 166 3.20 17.83 13.23
C MET A 166 4.23 18.89 13.69
N GLU A 167 4.51 18.97 14.99
CA GLU A 167 5.52 19.87 15.54
C GLU A 167 6.97 19.34 15.38
N ARG A 168 7.16 18.09 14.95
CA ARG A 168 8.47 17.47 14.80
C ARG A 168 9.06 17.69 13.42
N ASP A 169 10.36 17.94 13.34
CA ASP A 169 11.11 18.10 12.09
C ASP A 169 11.01 16.84 11.19
N SER A 170 10.83 15.67 11.79
CA SER A 170 10.67 14.39 11.06
C SER A 170 9.26 14.16 10.49
N TYR A 171 8.30 15.08 10.70
CA TYR A 171 6.96 14.99 10.12
C TYR A 171 6.98 15.16 8.60
N ILE A 172 6.28 14.26 7.90
CA ILE A 172 6.18 14.31 6.44
C ILE A 172 4.75 14.67 5.99
N ARG A 173 3.75 13.90 6.46
CA ARG A 173 2.34 14.09 6.10
C ARG A 173 1.41 13.32 7.03
N SER A 174 0.14 13.63 6.95
CA SER A 174 -0.90 12.90 7.64
C SER A 174 -2.13 12.66 6.77
N TYR A 175 -2.96 11.72 7.20
CA TYR A 175 -4.23 11.36 6.57
C TYR A 175 -5.31 11.29 7.64
N THR A 176 -6.52 11.73 7.32
CA THR A 176 -7.70 11.54 8.16
C THR A 176 -8.47 10.30 7.68
N LYS A 177 -8.97 9.53 8.63
CA LYS A 177 -9.82 8.37 8.31
C LYS A 177 -11.24 8.84 8.00
N ASN A 178 -11.75 8.50 6.81
CA ASN A 178 -13.12 8.75 6.37
C ASN A 178 -13.57 10.23 6.42
N ASP A 179 -12.64 11.17 6.60
CA ASP A 179 -12.95 12.58 6.70
C ASP A 179 -12.01 13.43 5.84
N ILE A 180 -12.38 14.69 5.60
CA ILE A 180 -11.55 15.66 4.89
C ILE A 180 -10.96 16.59 5.94
N TYR A 181 -9.65 16.52 6.11
CA TYR A 181 -8.93 17.51 6.88
C TYR A 181 -8.45 18.63 5.95
N THR A 182 -8.80 19.87 6.27
CA THR A 182 -8.49 21.08 5.46
C THR A 182 -7.23 21.82 5.91
N GLY A 183 -6.39 21.22 6.74
CA GLY A 183 -5.11 21.79 7.16
C GLY A 183 -4.06 21.79 6.04
N LYS A 184 -3.04 22.65 6.17
CA LYS A 184 -2.03 22.90 5.12
C LYS A 184 -1.29 21.67 4.61
N ASP A 185 -1.13 20.63 5.42
CA ASP A 185 -0.21 19.52 5.14
C ASP A 185 -0.91 18.16 5.03
N VAL A 186 -2.24 18.14 4.91
CA VAL A 186 -3.00 16.90 4.81
C VAL A 186 -3.38 16.59 3.38
N ALA A 187 -2.86 15.50 2.89
CA ALA A 187 -3.23 14.94 1.61
C ALA A 187 -4.26 13.82 1.81
N THR A 188 -5.52 14.07 1.50
CA THR A 188 -6.49 13.05 1.13
C THR A 188 -7.12 12.16 2.22
N LYS A 189 -8.35 11.76 1.91
CA LYS A 189 -9.15 10.79 2.63
C LYS A 189 -8.51 9.40 2.57
N LEU A 190 -8.42 8.74 3.71
CA LEU A 190 -8.27 7.29 3.77
C LEU A 190 -9.65 6.69 4.05
N TRP A 191 -10.22 5.99 3.08
CA TRP A 191 -11.48 5.28 3.25
C TRP A 191 -11.23 3.93 3.90
N VAL A 192 -11.82 3.74 5.07
CA VAL A 192 -11.82 2.47 5.79
C VAL A 192 -13.27 2.08 6.03
N GLY A 193 -13.64 0.84 5.76
CA GLY A 193 -14.95 0.32 6.11
C GLY A 193 -15.17 0.42 7.62
N ASN A 194 -16.27 1.03 8.04
CA ASN A 194 -16.66 1.03 9.44
C ASN A 194 -17.34 -0.30 9.75
N TYR A 195 -16.62 -1.18 10.42
CA TYR A 195 -17.20 -2.34 11.06
C TYR A 195 -17.64 -1.94 12.46
N THR A 196 -18.93 -1.92 12.71
CA THR A 196 -19.42 -1.80 14.08
C THR A 196 -19.61 -3.22 14.63
N SER A 197 -19.00 -3.51 15.79
CA SER A 197 -19.24 -4.77 16.50
C SER A 197 -20.73 -4.86 16.84
N GLY A 198 -21.41 -5.83 16.27
CA GLY A 198 -22.85 -6.04 16.48
C GLY A 198 -23.72 -5.92 15.23
N ASP A 199 -23.17 -5.50 14.10
CA ASP A 199 -23.92 -5.54 12.84
C ASP A 199 -24.15 -6.99 12.40
N THR A 200 -25.39 -7.32 12.06
CA THR A 200 -25.71 -8.57 11.37
C THR A 200 -25.15 -8.52 9.94
N PHE A 201 -24.98 -9.68 9.31
CA PHE A 201 -24.55 -9.76 7.92
C PHE A 201 -25.48 -8.98 6.97
N GLU A 202 -26.78 -8.96 7.26
CA GLU A 202 -27.81 -8.24 6.49
C GLU A 202 -27.66 -6.72 6.64
N GLU A 203 -27.42 -6.23 7.85
CA GLU A 203 -27.18 -4.79 8.09
C GLU A 203 -25.88 -4.34 7.43
N PHE A 204 -24.85 -5.17 7.44
CA PHE A 204 -23.59 -4.92 6.73
C PHE A 204 -23.81 -4.87 5.21
N ALA A 205 -24.58 -5.80 4.65
CA ALA A 205 -24.89 -5.83 3.22
C ALA A 205 -25.68 -4.58 2.78
N GLN A 206 -26.66 -4.13 3.56
CA GLN A 206 -27.43 -2.92 3.29
C GLN A 206 -26.54 -1.65 3.35
N LYS A 207 -25.61 -1.57 4.30
CA LYS A 207 -24.65 -0.47 4.38
C LYS A 207 -23.69 -0.47 3.19
N ALA A 208 -23.25 -1.65 2.74
CA ALA A 208 -22.39 -1.80 1.58
C ALA A 208 -23.08 -1.41 0.26
N GLU A 209 -24.38 -1.69 0.10
CA GLU A 209 -25.17 -1.21 -1.02
C GLU A 209 -25.32 0.32 -1.05
N GLY A 210 -25.45 0.95 0.12
CA GLY A 210 -25.47 2.42 0.23
C GLY A 210 -24.18 3.06 -0.26
N ILE A 211 -23.03 2.42 -0.06
CA ILE A 211 -21.72 2.90 -0.53
C ILE A 211 -21.59 2.79 -2.06
N LYS A 212 -22.17 1.76 -2.68
CA LYS A 212 -22.18 1.62 -4.16
C LYS A 212 -22.98 2.71 -4.88
N ARG A 213 -23.94 3.35 -4.21
CA ARG A 213 -24.74 4.44 -4.80
C ARG A 213 -24.08 5.82 -4.74
N ILE A 214 -22.97 5.95 -4.04
CA ILE A 214 -22.23 7.21 -3.88
C ILE A 214 -20.98 7.24 -4.77
N ALA A 215 -20.58 6.13 -5.36
CA ALA A 215 -19.50 5.99 -6.33
C ALA A 215 -20.03 6.01 -7.77
#